data_5da7b42b576653f24cc04b1ceddc431d
#
_entry.id   5da7b42b576653f24cc04b1ceddc431d
#
_cell.length_a   1.000
_cell.length_b   1.000
_cell.length_c   1.000
_cell.angle_alpha   90.00
_cell.angle_beta   90.00
_cell.angle_gamma   90.00
#
_symmetry.space_group_name_H-M   'P 1'
#
loop_
_entity.id
_entity.type
_entity.pdbx_description
1 polymer ?
#
loop_
_entity_poly.entity_id
_entity_poly.type
_entity_poly.pdbx_seq_one_letter_code
_entity_poly.pdbx_strand_id
1 'polypeptide(L)'
;MPGAHVVFAEPRHSYPGFAEGVGEEEMESRKPGQPYVLGHDPLELARLDRQAAIIERPTRMLLQAAGMAAGWRVLDVGTGLGHVARIAGEIVGPTGAVIGIDPSVQALAVARERAEAAGVRHVSFEEGDVSTWSTRQPFDAIVGRLLLFHLGDPVAAVRQSTRNLRNGGQFIAVDFDLGGARSEPRVGLAADVLGWIEQAFTVAGASPRIGARLGMILREAGLEQVATFGVQAYLSPQDRTSAALIAGVARTLAPVIVERGIATAEQLGIDTLEDRLAAEFQRADAVMLPPTVVGAWGAVTGR
;
A
#
# COMPACT_ATOMS: atom_id res chain seq x y z
N MET A 1 18.68 2.55 19.30
CA MET A 1 18.36 3.56 18.28
C MET A 1 16.87 3.43 17.98
N PRO A 2 16.01 4.45 18.20
CA PRO A 2 14.58 4.33 17.96
C PRO A 2 14.31 4.31 16.44
N GLY A 3 13.43 3.40 16.01
CA GLY A 3 13.02 3.22 14.63
C GLY A 3 12.33 4.48 14.08
N ALA A 4 12.74 4.90 12.90
CA ALA A 4 12.14 6.01 12.18
C ALA A 4 10.81 5.55 11.56
N HIS A 5 9.70 5.99 12.13
CA HIS A 5 8.39 5.92 11.48
C HIS A 5 8.28 7.08 10.50
N VAL A 6 7.95 6.78 9.25
CA VAL A 6 7.71 7.81 8.25
C VAL A 6 6.35 8.43 8.50
N VAL A 7 6.35 9.60 9.10
CA VAL A 7 5.19 10.47 9.20
C VAL A 7 5.25 11.40 8.01
N PHE A 8 4.27 11.31 7.10
CA PHE A 8 4.04 12.38 6.14
C PHE A 8 3.51 13.60 6.92
N ALA A 9 4.40 14.52 7.28
CA ALA A 9 4.01 15.80 7.85
C ALA A 9 3.29 16.61 6.78
N GLU A 10 2.09 17.10 7.08
CA GLU A 10 1.42 18.08 6.22
C GLU A 10 2.23 19.38 6.19
N PRO A 11 2.47 19.97 5.01
CA PRO A 11 3.18 21.22 4.90
C PRO A 11 2.29 22.39 5.36
N ARG A 12 2.79 23.21 6.28
CA ARG A 12 2.21 24.50 6.63
C ARG A 12 2.50 25.54 5.54
N HIS A 13 1.86 25.44 4.39
CA HIS A 13 1.78 26.58 3.46
C HIS A 13 0.50 26.45 2.64
N SER A 14 -0.40 27.40 2.86
CA SER A 14 -1.62 27.57 2.07
C SER A 14 -1.28 28.04 0.68
N TYR A 15 -1.57 27.22 -0.33
CA TYR A 15 -1.73 27.72 -1.68
C TYR A 15 -3.07 28.45 -1.80
N PRO A 16 -3.16 29.60 -2.49
CA PRO A 16 -4.41 30.32 -2.66
C PRO A 16 -5.38 29.47 -3.50
N GLY A 17 -6.46 29.01 -2.86
CA GLY A 17 -7.51 28.22 -3.51
C GLY A 17 -8.12 27.09 -2.67
N PHE A 18 -7.65 26.84 -1.45
CA PHE A 18 -8.27 25.88 -0.53
C PHE A 18 -9.08 26.58 0.53
N ALA A 19 -10.33 26.14 0.67
CA ALA A 19 -11.33 26.69 1.58
C ALA A 19 -10.85 26.67 3.04
N GLU A 20 -11.04 27.79 3.73
CA GLU A 20 -10.95 27.99 5.17
C GLU A 20 -11.89 27.02 5.89
N GLY A 21 -11.42 26.29 6.89
CA GLY A 21 -12.32 25.58 7.78
C GLY A 21 -11.79 24.36 8.53
N VAL A 22 -10.54 24.38 9.05
CA VAL A 22 -10.14 23.48 10.15
C VAL A 22 -9.41 24.31 11.19
N GLY A 23 -9.93 24.32 12.43
CA GLY A 23 -9.47 25.21 13.50
C GLY A 23 -8.03 24.94 13.93
N GLU A 24 -7.31 26.00 14.25
CA GLU A 24 -5.91 26.02 14.69
C GLU A 24 -5.64 25.20 15.97
N GLU A 25 -6.65 24.83 16.76
CA GLU A 25 -6.51 24.11 18.03
C GLU A 25 -6.24 22.60 17.87
N GLU A 26 -6.54 21.97 16.73
CA GLU A 26 -6.25 20.52 16.49
C GLU A 26 -4.82 20.24 16.03
N MET A 27 -4.03 21.26 15.72
CA MET A 27 -2.72 21.11 15.10
C MET A 27 -1.55 21.05 16.09
N GLU A 28 -1.77 21.37 17.37
CA GLU A 28 -0.69 21.54 18.39
C GLU A 28 -0.34 20.26 19.18
N SER A 29 -1.04 19.13 19.00
CA SER A 29 -0.87 17.93 19.85
C SER A 29 -0.13 16.75 19.20
N ARG A 30 0.43 16.86 18.00
CA ARG A 30 1.05 15.72 17.31
C ARG A 30 2.50 15.49 17.74
N LYS A 31 2.76 14.40 18.46
CA LYS A 31 4.11 13.92 18.80
C LYS A 31 4.73 13.15 17.61
N PRO A 32 6.07 13.24 17.40
CA PRO A 32 6.76 12.42 16.39
C PRO A 32 6.58 10.94 16.73
N GLY A 33 6.08 10.14 15.76
CA GLY A 33 5.89 8.69 15.91
C GLY A 33 4.44 8.22 15.92
N GLN A 34 3.45 9.08 15.69
CA GLN A 34 2.06 8.62 15.52
C GLN A 34 1.85 8.02 14.12
N PRO A 35 1.11 6.88 14.02
CA PRO A 35 0.82 6.22 12.75
C PRO A 35 0.03 7.14 11.81
N TYR A 36 0.15 6.86 10.51
CA TYR A 36 -0.57 7.53 9.43
C TYR A 36 -2.07 7.60 9.75
N VAL A 37 -2.54 8.77 10.14
CA VAL A 37 -3.97 9.03 10.32
C VAL A 37 -4.51 9.45 8.97
N LEU A 38 -5.30 8.59 8.33
CA LEU A 38 -6.11 8.96 7.17
C LEU A 38 -7.01 10.11 7.62
N GLY A 39 -6.71 11.33 7.16
CA GLY A 39 -7.61 12.45 7.33
C GLY A 39 -8.95 12.13 6.66
N HIS A 40 -10.04 12.73 7.12
CA HIS A 40 -11.37 12.63 6.49
C HIS A 40 -11.44 13.40 5.16
N ASP A 41 -10.28 13.63 4.51
CA ASP A 41 -10.23 14.31 3.22
C ASP A 41 -10.82 13.40 2.14
N PRO A 42 -11.95 13.78 1.53
CA PRO A 42 -12.58 13.02 0.44
C PRO A 42 -11.63 12.78 -0.73
N LEU A 43 -10.65 13.65 -0.96
CA LEU A 43 -9.66 13.49 -2.02
C LEU A 43 -8.69 12.34 -1.73
N GLU A 44 -8.26 12.19 -0.47
CA GLU A 44 -7.38 11.08 -0.06
C GLU A 44 -8.13 9.74 -0.11
N LEU A 45 -9.38 9.68 0.36
CA LEU A 45 -10.21 8.49 0.23
C LEU A 45 -10.38 8.07 -1.24
N ALA A 46 -10.68 9.03 -2.12
CA ALA A 46 -10.81 8.77 -3.56
C ALA A 46 -9.49 8.34 -4.21
N ARG A 47 -8.34 8.84 -3.72
CA ARG A 47 -7.02 8.41 -4.16
C ARG A 47 -6.75 6.96 -3.77
N LEU A 48 -7.01 6.60 -2.50
CA LEU A 48 -6.84 5.24 -1.98
C LEU A 48 -7.76 4.25 -2.70
N ASP A 49 -8.99 4.64 -3.01
CA ASP A 49 -9.94 3.80 -3.76
C ASP A 49 -9.46 3.57 -5.19
N ARG A 50 -8.98 4.60 -5.89
CA ARG A 50 -8.39 4.45 -7.23
C ARG A 50 -7.19 3.53 -7.21
N GLN A 51 -6.27 3.71 -6.26
CA GLN A 51 -5.13 2.83 -6.10
C GLN A 51 -5.56 1.39 -5.83
N ALA A 52 -6.53 1.19 -4.91
CA ALA A 52 -7.03 -0.13 -4.57
C ALA A 52 -7.69 -0.82 -5.78
N ALA A 53 -8.47 -0.10 -6.59
CA ALA A 53 -9.11 -0.64 -7.79
C ALA A 53 -8.10 -1.17 -8.81
N ILE A 54 -6.98 -0.44 -9.01
CA ILE A 54 -5.94 -0.84 -9.97
C ILE A 54 -5.24 -2.13 -9.52
N ILE A 55 -4.98 -2.27 -8.22
CA ILE A 55 -4.26 -3.42 -7.68
C ILE A 55 -5.18 -4.52 -7.13
N GLU A 56 -6.50 -4.38 -7.25
CA GLU A 56 -7.47 -5.39 -6.79
C GLU A 56 -7.26 -6.73 -7.49
N ARG A 57 -7.27 -6.72 -8.84
CA ARG A 57 -7.07 -7.95 -9.63
C ARG A 57 -5.71 -8.59 -9.37
N PRO A 58 -4.58 -7.87 -9.42
CA PRO A 58 -3.29 -8.40 -8.98
C PRO A 58 -3.32 -8.98 -7.57
N THR A 59 -3.89 -8.28 -6.58
CA THR A 59 -4.00 -8.77 -5.20
C THR A 59 -4.74 -10.10 -5.15
N ARG A 60 -5.91 -10.21 -5.78
CA ARG A 60 -6.70 -11.45 -5.84
C ARG A 60 -5.91 -12.60 -6.46
N MET A 61 -5.22 -12.35 -7.58
CA MET A 61 -4.38 -13.35 -8.23
C MET A 61 -3.26 -13.85 -7.30
N LEU A 62 -2.64 -12.96 -6.54
CA LEU A 62 -1.57 -13.29 -5.60
C LEU A 62 -2.08 -14.10 -4.40
N LEU A 63 -3.24 -13.72 -3.82
CA LEU A 63 -3.86 -14.50 -2.73
C LEU A 63 -4.25 -15.91 -3.18
N GLN A 64 -4.77 -16.05 -4.39
CA GLN A 64 -5.11 -17.34 -4.99
C GLN A 64 -3.84 -18.16 -5.29
N ALA A 65 -2.79 -17.55 -5.82
CA ALA A 65 -1.51 -18.21 -6.08
C ALA A 65 -0.84 -18.69 -4.78
N ALA A 66 -1.04 -17.97 -3.67
CA ALA A 66 -0.62 -18.40 -2.33
C ALA A 66 -1.46 -19.57 -1.78
N GLY A 67 -2.52 -19.98 -2.49
CA GLY A 67 -3.37 -21.10 -2.09
C GLY A 67 -4.45 -20.74 -1.08
N MET A 68 -4.80 -19.45 -0.90
CA MET A 68 -5.91 -19.08 -0.01
C MET A 68 -7.19 -19.77 -0.44
N ALA A 69 -7.88 -20.43 0.49
CA ALA A 69 -8.98 -21.31 0.19
C ALA A 69 -10.24 -21.03 1.04
N ALA A 70 -11.35 -21.56 0.58
CA ALA A 70 -12.64 -21.48 1.31
C ALA A 70 -12.51 -22.09 2.72
N GLY A 71 -13.18 -21.47 3.68
CA GLY A 71 -13.17 -21.89 5.08
C GLY A 71 -11.97 -21.42 5.91
N TRP A 72 -10.98 -20.76 5.29
CA TRP A 72 -9.82 -20.26 6.03
C TRP A 72 -10.19 -19.12 6.97
N ARG A 73 -9.46 -19.07 8.09
CA ARG A 73 -9.42 -17.93 9.00
C ARG A 73 -8.22 -17.05 8.65
N VAL A 74 -8.46 -15.80 8.25
CA VAL A 74 -7.46 -14.90 7.72
C VAL A 74 -7.36 -13.63 8.58
N LEU A 75 -6.14 -13.18 8.83
CA LEU A 75 -5.85 -11.87 9.42
C LEU A 75 -5.31 -10.94 8.32
N ASP A 76 -5.91 -9.77 8.15
CA ASP A 76 -5.45 -8.70 7.28
C ASP A 76 -4.78 -7.62 8.15
N VAL A 77 -3.45 -7.52 8.13
CA VAL A 77 -2.68 -6.57 8.95
C VAL A 77 -2.43 -5.27 8.19
N GLY A 78 -2.75 -4.13 8.83
CA GLY A 78 -2.77 -2.83 8.15
C GLY A 78 -3.91 -2.77 7.14
N THR A 79 -5.11 -3.20 7.55
CA THR A 79 -6.28 -3.36 6.65
C THR A 79 -6.74 -2.05 6.02
N GLY A 80 -6.45 -0.90 6.66
CA GLY A 80 -6.89 0.42 6.22
C GLY A 80 -8.40 0.47 5.97
N LEU A 81 -8.80 0.77 4.74
CA LEU A 81 -10.20 0.85 4.32
C LEU A 81 -10.84 -0.52 4.02
N GLY A 82 -10.22 -1.63 4.41
CA GLY A 82 -10.77 -2.98 4.31
C GLY A 82 -10.75 -3.63 2.91
N HIS A 83 -10.00 -3.07 1.97
CA HIS A 83 -9.98 -3.61 0.60
C HIS A 83 -9.47 -5.05 0.52
N VAL A 84 -8.39 -5.38 1.24
CA VAL A 84 -7.83 -6.75 1.25
C VAL A 84 -8.73 -7.68 2.04
N ALA A 85 -9.24 -7.23 3.20
CA ALA A 85 -10.18 -8.00 4.01
C ALA A 85 -11.43 -8.41 3.19
N ARG A 86 -11.95 -7.50 2.33
CA ARG A 86 -13.05 -7.82 1.41
C ARG A 86 -12.67 -8.89 0.40
N ILE A 87 -11.51 -8.73 -0.29
CA ILE A 87 -11.04 -9.72 -1.27
C ILE A 87 -10.83 -11.09 -0.62
N ALA A 88 -10.19 -11.11 0.56
CA ALA A 88 -10.00 -12.34 1.33
C ALA A 88 -11.34 -12.97 1.75
N GLY A 89 -12.29 -12.13 2.21
CA GLY A 89 -13.65 -12.57 2.55
C GLY A 89 -14.37 -13.24 1.39
N GLU A 90 -14.26 -12.69 0.18
CA GLU A 90 -14.84 -13.32 -1.01
C GLU A 90 -14.18 -14.66 -1.36
N ILE A 91 -12.88 -14.81 -1.12
CA ILE A 91 -12.16 -16.07 -1.37
C ILE A 91 -12.50 -17.13 -0.33
N VAL A 92 -12.47 -16.77 0.96
CA VAL A 92 -12.71 -17.75 2.03
C VAL A 92 -14.19 -18.12 2.19
N GLY A 93 -15.10 -17.25 1.72
CA GLY A 93 -16.53 -17.49 1.72
C GLY A 93 -17.15 -17.54 3.13
N PRO A 94 -18.46 -17.83 3.24
CA PRO A 94 -19.22 -17.72 4.47
C PRO A 94 -18.84 -18.75 5.55
N THR A 95 -18.08 -19.78 5.22
CA THR A 95 -17.55 -20.78 6.17
C THR A 95 -16.18 -20.39 6.72
N GLY A 96 -15.54 -19.38 6.14
CA GLY A 96 -14.30 -18.78 6.62
C GLY A 96 -14.56 -17.57 7.53
N ALA A 97 -13.48 -16.91 7.94
CA ALA A 97 -13.54 -15.67 8.70
C ALA A 97 -12.35 -14.76 8.34
N VAL A 98 -12.57 -13.47 8.27
CA VAL A 98 -11.50 -12.48 8.09
C VAL A 98 -11.56 -11.46 9.23
N ILE A 99 -10.43 -11.19 9.84
CA ILE A 99 -10.24 -10.08 10.77
C ILE A 99 -9.27 -9.10 10.14
N GLY A 100 -9.68 -7.84 9.95
CA GLY A 100 -8.79 -6.74 9.56
C GLY A 100 -8.35 -5.97 10.79
N ILE A 101 -7.05 -5.72 10.94
CA ILE A 101 -6.54 -4.85 12.00
C ILE A 101 -5.84 -3.63 11.44
N ASP A 102 -6.03 -2.48 12.09
CA ASP A 102 -5.39 -1.21 11.77
C ASP A 102 -5.35 -0.33 13.01
N PRO A 103 -4.33 0.49 13.23
CA PRO A 103 -4.31 1.45 14.34
C PRO A 103 -5.27 2.63 14.13
N SER A 104 -5.74 2.89 12.90
CA SER A 104 -6.65 3.99 12.57
C SER A 104 -8.11 3.59 12.79
N VAL A 105 -8.69 4.06 13.88
CA VAL A 105 -10.13 3.87 14.19
C VAL A 105 -11.02 4.43 13.08
N GLN A 106 -10.59 5.54 12.45
CA GLN A 106 -11.31 6.19 11.38
C GLN A 106 -11.33 5.34 10.10
N ALA A 107 -10.18 4.75 9.72
CA ALA A 107 -10.10 3.82 8.59
C ALA A 107 -10.99 2.60 8.83
N LEU A 108 -10.96 2.04 10.05
CA LEU A 108 -11.79 0.91 10.43
C LEU A 108 -13.30 1.23 10.42
N ALA A 109 -13.69 2.46 10.72
CA ALA A 109 -15.10 2.87 10.61
C ALA A 109 -15.59 2.77 9.15
N VAL A 110 -14.80 3.30 8.20
CA VAL A 110 -15.08 3.19 6.76
C VAL A 110 -15.07 1.73 6.30
N ALA A 111 -14.12 0.93 6.78
CA ALA A 111 -14.03 -0.50 6.43
C ALA A 111 -15.27 -1.27 6.88
N ARG A 112 -15.79 -1.01 8.10
CA ARG A 112 -17.01 -1.62 8.63
C ARG A 112 -18.25 -1.25 7.80
N GLU A 113 -18.42 0.04 7.51
CA GLU A 113 -19.52 0.52 6.67
C GLU A 113 -19.54 -0.15 5.30
N ARG A 114 -18.38 -0.28 4.66
CA ARG A 114 -18.23 -0.94 3.36
C ARG A 114 -18.52 -2.44 3.40
N ALA A 115 -18.06 -3.12 4.44
CA ALA A 115 -18.33 -4.56 4.61
C ALA A 115 -19.83 -4.83 4.87
N GLU A 116 -20.48 -3.98 5.66
CA GLU A 116 -21.92 -4.03 5.91
C GLU A 116 -22.71 -3.78 4.61
N ALA A 117 -22.38 -2.72 3.87
CA ALA A 117 -23.02 -2.40 2.59
C ALA A 117 -22.85 -3.53 1.55
N ALA A 118 -21.72 -4.25 1.58
CA ALA A 118 -21.47 -5.42 0.73
C ALA A 118 -22.12 -6.72 1.26
N GLY A 119 -22.73 -6.71 2.44
CA GLY A 119 -23.37 -7.88 3.05
C GLY A 119 -22.39 -8.98 3.49
N VAL A 120 -21.11 -8.65 3.69
CA VAL A 120 -20.03 -9.60 3.99
C VAL A 120 -19.91 -9.77 5.51
N ARG A 121 -20.71 -10.67 6.11
CA ARG A 121 -20.85 -10.81 7.57
C ARG A 121 -19.71 -11.55 8.26
N HIS A 122 -18.89 -12.27 7.53
CA HIS A 122 -17.74 -13.05 8.04
C HIS A 122 -16.42 -12.26 7.99
N VAL A 123 -16.51 -10.95 7.74
CA VAL A 123 -15.39 -9.99 7.82
C VAL A 123 -15.65 -9.05 8.98
N SER A 124 -14.68 -8.90 9.87
CA SER A 124 -14.74 -8.02 11.04
C SER A 124 -13.45 -7.17 11.12
N PHE A 125 -13.51 -6.10 11.92
CA PHE A 125 -12.39 -5.16 12.03
C PHE A 125 -12.15 -4.78 13.49
N GLU A 126 -10.86 -4.79 13.89
CA GLU A 126 -10.41 -4.49 15.24
C GLU A 126 -9.28 -3.45 15.20
N GLU A 127 -9.24 -2.58 16.21
CA GLU A 127 -8.09 -1.72 16.42
C GLU A 127 -6.89 -2.56 16.86
N GLY A 128 -5.75 -2.36 16.20
CA GLY A 128 -4.55 -3.12 16.53
C GLY A 128 -3.34 -2.73 15.72
N ASP A 129 -2.17 -2.85 16.36
CA ASP A 129 -0.87 -2.64 15.73
C ASP A 129 -0.20 -3.98 15.44
N VAL A 130 0.34 -4.15 14.23
CA VAL A 130 0.99 -5.38 13.76
C VAL A 130 2.10 -5.88 14.68
N SER A 131 2.76 -4.97 15.41
CA SER A 131 3.87 -5.29 16.31
C SER A 131 3.45 -5.82 17.69
N THR A 132 2.19 -5.58 18.10
CA THR A 132 1.71 -5.88 19.46
C THR A 132 0.44 -6.73 19.49
N TRP A 133 -0.37 -6.68 18.44
CA TRP A 133 -1.64 -7.39 18.40
C TRP A 133 -1.46 -8.91 18.43
N SER A 134 -2.28 -9.60 19.20
CA SER A 134 -2.23 -11.05 19.35
C SER A 134 -3.59 -11.66 19.62
N THR A 135 -3.75 -12.93 19.32
CA THR A 135 -4.98 -13.69 19.56
C THR A 135 -4.69 -15.08 20.10
N ARG A 136 -5.69 -15.67 20.78
CA ARG A 136 -5.63 -17.09 21.19
C ARG A 136 -6.11 -18.05 20.08
N GLN A 137 -6.79 -17.55 19.07
CA GLN A 137 -7.29 -18.36 17.95
C GLN A 137 -6.36 -18.15 16.75
N PRO A 138 -5.54 -19.14 16.39
CA PRO A 138 -4.58 -18.98 15.30
C PRO A 138 -5.27 -18.87 13.94
N PHE A 139 -4.56 -18.29 12.99
CA PHE A 139 -5.00 -18.10 11.61
C PHE A 139 -4.39 -19.12 10.66
N ASP A 140 -5.10 -19.42 9.56
CA ASP A 140 -4.59 -20.15 8.41
C ASP A 140 -3.64 -19.28 7.58
N ALA A 141 -3.96 -18.00 7.44
CA ALA A 141 -3.11 -17.04 6.76
C ALA A 141 -3.15 -15.66 7.43
N ILE A 142 -2.03 -14.96 7.31
CA ILE A 142 -1.91 -13.52 7.61
C ILE A 142 -1.52 -12.84 6.31
N VAL A 143 -2.23 -11.77 5.95
CA VAL A 143 -1.96 -10.95 4.76
C VAL A 143 -1.50 -9.57 5.20
N GLY A 144 -0.42 -9.06 4.60
CA GLY A 144 -0.02 -7.66 4.69
C GLY A 144 0.17 -7.08 3.29
N ARG A 145 -0.66 -6.10 2.89
CA ARG A 145 -0.55 -5.44 1.60
C ARG A 145 -0.15 -3.99 1.77
N LEU A 146 0.92 -3.57 1.05
CA LEU A 146 1.48 -2.21 1.13
C LEU A 146 1.79 -1.81 2.58
N LEU A 147 2.17 -2.79 3.39
CA LEU A 147 2.51 -2.64 4.79
C LEU A 147 4.03 -2.61 4.98
N LEU A 148 4.73 -3.63 4.46
CA LEU A 148 6.16 -3.80 4.70
C LEU A 148 6.97 -2.67 4.06
N PHE A 149 6.46 -2.08 2.99
CA PHE A 149 6.98 -0.89 2.33
C PHE A 149 7.28 0.28 3.30
N HIS A 150 6.44 0.42 4.33
CA HIS A 150 6.50 1.54 5.29
C HIS A 150 7.27 1.21 6.58
N LEU A 151 7.69 -0.05 6.78
CA LEU A 151 8.29 -0.48 8.04
C LEU A 151 9.80 -0.37 8.03
N GLY A 152 10.37 0.15 9.10
CA GLY A 152 11.82 0.22 9.31
C GLY A 152 12.46 -1.17 9.52
N ASP A 153 11.73 -2.10 10.14
CA ASP A 153 12.14 -3.51 10.31
C ASP A 153 11.02 -4.46 9.87
N PRO A 154 10.89 -4.73 8.56
CA PRO A 154 9.87 -5.61 8.03
C PRO A 154 10.06 -7.08 8.47
N VAL A 155 11.30 -7.52 8.74
CA VAL A 155 11.59 -8.88 9.21
C VAL A 155 11.03 -9.09 10.61
N ALA A 156 11.25 -8.15 11.53
CA ALA A 156 10.70 -8.22 12.88
C ALA A 156 9.16 -8.20 12.86
N ALA A 157 8.55 -7.37 12.02
CA ALA A 157 7.10 -7.30 11.89
C ALA A 157 6.49 -8.61 11.41
N VAL A 158 7.07 -9.22 10.38
CA VAL A 158 6.66 -10.55 9.89
C VAL A 158 6.82 -11.59 10.99
N ARG A 159 7.99 -11.66 11.65
CA ARG A 159 8.27 -12.61 12.73
C ARG A 159 7.28 -12.47 13.90
N GLN A 160 6.91 -11.25 14.25
CA GLN A 160 5.90 -11.01 15.30
C GLN A 160 4.52 -11.50 14.86
N SER A 161 4.11 -11.16 13.65
CA SER A 161 2.81 -11.55 13.09
C SER A 161 2.66 -13.07 13.03
N THR A 162 3.72 -13.80 12.65
CA THR A 162 3.67 -15.26 12.51
C THR A 162 3.33 -16.00 13.80
N ARG A 163 3.44 -15.37 14.97
CA ARG A 163 3.01 -15.96 16.26
C ARG A 163 1.50 -16.23 16.32
N ASN A 164 0.74 -15.54 15.48
CA ASN A 164 -0.69 -15.71 15.35
C ASN A 164 -1.10 -16.77 14.30
N LEU A 165 -0.14 -17.41 13.62
CA LEU A 165 -0.41 -18.49 12.68
C LEU A 165 -0.44 -19.85 13.36
N ARG A 166 -1.32 -20.74 12.86
CA ARG A 166 -1.23 -22.16 13.21
C ARG A 166 0.02 -22.79 12.59
N ASN A 167 0.37 -24.01 13.04
CA ASN A 167 1.38 -24.80 12.33
C ASN A 167 0.93 -25.08 10.89
N GLY A 168 1.80 -24.84 9.90
CA GLY A 168 1.47 -24.87 8.47
C GLY A 168 0.68 -23.67 7.97
N GLY A 169 0.39 -22.68 8.82
CA GLY A 169 -0.22 -21.41 8.40
C GLY A 169 0.77 -20.52 7.66
N GLN A 170 0.28 -19.60 6.83
CA GLN A 170 1.09 -18.81 5.90
C GLN A 170 1.07 -17.33 6.24
N PHE A 171 2.22 -16.64 6.03
CA PHE A 171 2.24 -15.19 5.88
C PHE A 171 2.33 -14.83 4.39
N ILE A 172 1.45 -13.94 3.93
CA ILE A 172 1.35 -13.49 2.54
C ILE A 172 1.62 -11.99 2.52
N ALA A 173 2.77 -11.59 2.01
CA ALA A 173 3.13 -10.19 1.79
C ALA A 173 2.78 -9.80 0.35
N VAL A 174 2.18 -8.62 0.15
CA VAL A 174 1.92 -8.03 -1.17
C VAL A 174 2.39 -6.60 -1.15
N ASP A 175 3.41 -6.27 -1.94
CA ASP A 175 3.97 -4.92 -1.99
C ASP A 175 4.44 -4.54 -3.40
N PHE A 176 4.79 -3.28 -3.60
CA PHE A 176 5.31 -2.80 -4.87
C PHE A 176 6.81 -3.03 -5.03
N ASP A 177 7.22 -3.30 -6.27
CA ASP A 177 8.58 -3.06 -6.76
C ASP A 177 8.56 -1.93 -7.79
N LEU A 178 9.00 -0.74 -7.36
CA LEU A 178 9.07 0.43 -8.24
C LEU A 178 10.18 0.29 -9.29
N GLY A 179 11.17 -0.59 -9.06
CA GLY A 179 12.25 -0.83 -10.01
C GLY A 179 11.81 -1.34 -11.37
N GLY A 180 10.61 -1.94 -11.44
CA GLY A 180 10.00 -2.39 -12.69
C GLY A 180 9.25 -1.31 -13.47
N ALA A 181 9.01 -0.13 -12.89
CA ALA A 181 8.22 0.93 -13.50
C ALA A 181 8.96 1.62 -14.64
N ARG A 182 8.37 1.62 -15.85
CA ARG A 182 8.97 2.25 -17.03
C ARG A 182 7.96 2.43 -18.15
N SER A 183 8.33 3.16 -19.18
CA SER A 183 7.59 3.18 -20.45
C SER A 183 8.43 2.60 -21.58
N GLU A 184 7.73 2.03 -22.60
CA GLU A 184 8.33 1.52 -23.82
C GLU A 184 7.51 2.00 -25.05
N PRO A 185 8.12 2.78 -25.96
CA PRO A 185 9.45 3.39 -25.83
C PRO A 185 9.58 4.33 -24.63
N ARG A 186 10.83 4.62 -24.23
CA ARG A 186 11.11 5.48 -23.07
C ARG A 186 10.59 6.90 -23.27
N VAL A 187 9.73 7.35 -22.39
CA VAL A 187 9.25 8.74 -22.28
C VAL A 187 10.08 9.46 -21.21
N GLY A 188 10.77 10.54 -21.61
CA GLY A 188 11.72 11.24 -20.74
C GLY A 188 11.06 11.77 -19.47
N LEU A 189 9.96 12.54 -19.60
CA LEU A 189 9.24 13.09 -18.47
C LEU A 189 8.76 12.01 -17.50
N ALA A 190 8.22 10.90 -18.02
CA ALA A 190 7.77 9.82 -17.17
C ALA A 190 8.92 9.17 -16.40
N ALA A 191 10.08 8.98 -17.04
CA ALA A 191 11.28 8.44 -16.39
C ALA A 191 11.81 9.36 -15.28
N ASP A 192 11.81 10.68 -15.51
CA ASP A 192 12.24 11.67 -14.53
C ASP A 192 11.30 11.68 -13.32
N VAL A 193 9.98 11.75 -13.55
CA VAL A 193 8.97 11.76 -12.46
C VAL A 193 9.00 10.46 -11.67
N LEU A 194 9.12 9.29 -12.30
CA LEU A 194 9.27 8.01 -11.60
C LEU A 194 10.54 7.99 -10.75
N GLY A 195 11.64 8.55 -11.24
CA GLY A 195 12.88 8.70 -10.49
C GLY A 195 12.71 9.61 -9.26
N TRP A 196 12.00 10.73 -9.40
CA TRP A 196 11.70 11.62 -8.28
C TRP A 196 10.80 10.96 -7.23
N ILE A 197 9.78 10.23 -7.65
CA ILE A 197 8.90 9.44 -6.77
C ILE A 197 9.72 8.42 -5.97
N GLU A 198 10.61 7.66 -6.63
CA GLU A 198 11.46 6.66 -5.97
C GLU A 198 12.39 7.30 -4.93
N GLN A 199 13.04 8.43 -5.30
CA GLN A 199 13.89 9.19 -4.38
C GLN A 199 13.10 9.75 -3.19
N ALA A 200 11.92 10.32 -3.43
CA ALA A 200 11.08 10.87 -2.37
C ALA A 200 10.65 9.80 -1.37
N PHE A 201 10.23 8.62 -1.81
CA PHE A 201 9.94 7.49 -0.92
C PHE A 201 11.17 7.07 -0.10
N THR A 202 12.34 6.99 -0.75
CA THR A 202 13.60 6.62 -0.07
C THR A 202 13.97 7.62 1.01
N VAL A 203 13.90 8.91 0.72
CA VAL A 203 14.20 9.99 1.68
C VAL A 203 13.17 10.01 2.81
N ALA A 204 11.91 9.65 2.53
CA ALA A 204 10.87 9.49 3.54
C ALA A 204 11.03 8.20 4.38
N GLY A 205 12.05 7.38 4.14
CA GLY A 205 12.35 6.15 4.90
C GLY A 205 11.57 4.93 4.44
N ALA A 206 10.80 5.01 3.37
CA ALA A 206 10.13 3.87 2.78
C ALA A 206 11.10 3.04 1.90
N SER A 207 10.70 1.82 1.56
CA SER A 207 11.50 0.89 0.76
C SER A 207 10.85 0.68 -0.63
N PRO A 208 11.07 1.58 -1.63
CA PRO A 208 10.34 1.57 -2.91
C PRO A 208 10.55 0.32 -3.76
N ARG A 209 11.58 -0.48 -3.48
CA ARG A 209 11.88 -1.75 -4.16
C ARG A 209 11.69 -2.97 -3.27
N ILE A 210 10.89 -2.86 -2.21
CA ILE A 210 10.72 -3.94 -1.24
C ILE A 210 10.11 -5.20 -1.88
N GLY A 211 9.25 -5.03 -2.90
CA GLY A 211 8.65 -6.13 -3.63
C GLY A 211 9.67 -7.18 -4.08
N ALA A 212 10.80 -6.74 -4.65
CA ALA A 212 11.89 -7.64 -5.06
C ALA A 212 12.57 -8.37 -3.90
N ARG A 213 12.38 -7.90 -2.65
CA ARG A 213 13.03 -8.44 -1.44
C ARG A 213 12.07 -9.26 -0.56
N LEU A 214 10.78 -9.30 -0.86
CA LEU A 214 9.78 -9.96 -0.01
C LEU A 214 10.14 -11.41 0.31
N GLY A 215 10.54 -12.20 -0.68
CA GLY A 215 10.93 -13.58 -0.46
C GLY A 215 12.14 -13.74 0.48
N MET A 216 13.10 -12.82 0.43
CA MET A 216 14.23 -12.79 1.36
C MET A 216 13.76 -12.44 2.79
N ILE A 217 12.94 -11.41 2.93
CA ILE A 217 12.36 -10.96 4.21
C ILE A 217 11.60 -12.11 4.89
N LEU A 218 10.78 -12.86 4.15
CA LEU A 218 10.04 -13.99 4.70
C LEU A 218 10.97 -15.10 5.19
N ARG A 219 12.03 -15.44 4.44
CA ARG A 219 13.03 -16.44 4.88
C ARG A 219 13.80 -15.98 6.13
N GLU A 220 14.21 -14.72 6.18
CA GLU A 220 14.89 -14.14 7.35
C GLU A 220 13.96 -14.09 8.58
N ALA A 221 12.65 -13.97 8.37
CA ALA A 221 11.65 -14.07 9.44
C ALA A 221 11.43 -15.51 9.93
N GLY A 222 12.01 -16.52 9.26
CA GLY A 222 11.93 -17.94 9.65
C GLY A 222 10.79 -18.70 8.99
N LEU A 223 10.23 -18.19 7.89
CA LEU A 223 9.24 -18.90 7.10
C LEU A 223 9.90 -19.85 6.09
N GLU A 224 9.29 -21.00 5.89
CA GLU A 224 9.74 -22.03 4.97
C GLU A 224 8.85 -22.11 3.72
N GLN A 225 9.29 -22.87 2.72
CA GLN A 225 8.57 -23.05 1.44
C GLN A 225 8.21 -21.72 0.78
N VAL A 226 9.11 -20.74 0.89
CA VAL A 226 8.86 -19.39 0.39
C VAL A 226 8.79 -19.38 -1.13
N ALA A 227 7.66 -18.93 -1.65
CA ALA A 227 7.44 -18.66 -3.07
C ALA A 227 7.16 -17.16 -3.31
N THR A 228 7.43 -16.71 -4.54
CA THR A 228 7.24 -15.32 -4.94
C THR A 228 6.64 -15.27 -6.35
N PHE A 229 5.69 -14.38 -6.55
CA PHE A 229 5.05 -14.15 -7.85
C PHE A 229 4.80 -12.66 -8.06
N GLY A 230 5.04 -12.16 -9.27
CA GLY A 230 4.82 -10.75 -9.63
C GLY A 230 3.78 -10.60 -10.72
N VAL A 231 2.98 -9.54 -10.62
CA VAL A 231 2.00 -9.12 -11.63
C VAL A 231 2.30 -7.71 -12.06
N GLN A 232 2.46 -7.48 -13.36
CA GLN A 232 2.67 -6.15 -13.94
C GLN A 232 1.68 -5.91 -15.07
N ALA A 233 1.01 -4.76 -15.05
CA ALA A 233 0.12 -4.34 -16.11
C ALA A 233 0.90 -3.73 -17.30
N TYR A 234 0.28 -3.72 -18.47
CA TYR A 234 0.72 -2.98 -19.64
C TYR A 234 -0.41 -2.00 -20.00
N LEU A 235 -0.18 -0.72 -19.73
CA LEU A 235 -1.20 0.32 -19.90
C LEU A 235 -1.04 1.01 -21.23
N SER A 236 -2.14 1.07 -21.99
CA SER A 236 -2.18 1.66 -23.33
C SER A 236 -1.86 3.16 -23.29
N PRO A 237 -1.13 3.70 -24.28
CA PRO A 237 -0.88 5.14 -24.39
C PRO A 237 -2.15 5.97 -24.63
N GLN A 238 -3.22 5.37 -25.14
CA GLN A 238 -4.52 6.03 -25.33
C GLN A 238 -5.32 6.14 -24.04
N ASP A 239 -4.99 5.33 -23.01
CA ASP A 239 -5.63 5.40 -21.70
C ASP A 239 -4.86 6.37 -20.80
N ARG A 240 -5.56 7.41 -20.32
CA ARG A 240 -4.98 8.40 -19.40
C ARG A 240 -4.61 7.83 -18.02
N THR A 241 -4.97 6.58 -17.72
CA THR A 241 -4.70 5.91 -16.44
C THR A 241 -3.23 5.98 -16.06
N SER A 242 -2.31 5.81 -17.03
CA SER A 242 -0.86 5.90 -16.81
C SER A 242 -0.43 7.27 -16.28
N ALA A 243 -0.89 8.32 -16.95
CA ALA A 243 -0.58 9.70 -16.59
C ALA A 243 -1.18 10.08 -15.23
N ALA A 244 -2.45 9.72 -15.00
CA ALA A 244 -3.16 9.98 -13.77
C ALA A 244 -2.51 9.28 -12.56
N LEU A 245 -2.05 8.04 -12.73
CA LEU A 245 -1.34 7.29 -11.69
C LEU A 245 -0.04 7.98 -11.28
N ILE A 246 0.83 8.29 -12.25
CA ILE A 246 2.13 8.92 -12.00
C ILE A 246 1.92 10.30 -11.38
N ALA A 247 1.05 11.14 -11.98
CA ALA A 247 0.77 12.48 -11.50
C ALA A 247 0.14 12.48 -10.11
N GLY A 248 -0.77 11.51 -9.83
CA GLY A 248 -1.40 11.38 -8.51
C GLY A 248 -0.39 11.07 -7.40
N VAL A 249 0.52 10.13 -7.63
CA VAL A 249 1.59 9.82 -6.66
C VAL A 249 2.56 11.00 -6.52
N ALA A 250 2.95 11.61 -7.64
CA ALA A 250 3.84 12.79 -7.62
C ALA A 250 3.20 13.96 -6.85
N ARG A 251 1.88 14.19 -6.97
CA ARG A 251 1.16 15.22 -6.22
C ARG A 251 1.22 14.99 -4.71
N THR A 252 1.00 13.75 -4.27
CA THR A 252 1.12 13.38 -2.84
C THR A 252 2.54 13.61 -2.31
N LEU A 253 3.56 13.35 -3.14
CA LEU A 253 4.96 13.49 -2.76
C LEU A 253 5.56 14.86 -3.08
N ALA A 254 4.82 15.77 -3.72
CA ALA A 254 5.31 17.07 -4.15
C ALA A 254 6.00 17.88 -3.03
N PRO A 255 5.47 17.95 -1.80
CA PRO A 255 6.15 18.62 -0.70
C PRO A 255 7.55 18.04 -0.45
N VAL A 256 7.65 16.72 -0.33
CA VAL A 256 8.95 16.03 -0.09
C VAL A 256 9.90 16.25 -1.27
N ILE A 257 9.41 16.13 -2.51
CA ILE A 257 10.20 16.31 -3.73
C ILE A 257 10.84 17.71 -3.74
N VAL A 258 10.06 18.75 -3.44
CA VAL A 258 10.53 20.14 -3.50
C VAL A 258 11.39 20.49 -2.29
N GLU A 259 10.95 20.18 -1.07
CA GLU A 259 11.68 20.53 0.15
C GLU A 259 13.04 19.82 0.27
N ARG A 260 13.17 18.63 -0.30
CA ARG A 260 14.42 17.86 -0.31
C ARG A 260 15.29 18.14 -1.55
N GLY A 261 14.86 19.06 -2.43
CA GLY A 261 15.62 19.44 -3.61
C GLY A 261 15.76 18.32 -4.64
N ILE A 262 14.85 17.33 -4.67
CA ILE A 262 14.85 16.24 -5.65
C ILE A 262 14.48 16.78 -7.02
N ALA A 263 13.49 17.68 -7.09
CA ALA A 263 13.15 18.49 -8.26
C ALA A 263 12.58 19.83 -7.79
N THR A 264 12.63 20.85 -8.67
CA THR A 264 11.99 22.14 -8.39
C THR A 264 10.48 22.07 -8.62
N ALA A 265 9.72 22.98 -8.01
CA ALA A 265 8.28 23.10 -8.26
C ALA A 265 7.96 23.35 -9.75
N GLU A 266 8.84 24.10 -10.45
CA GLU A 266 8.72 24.37 -11.89
C GLU A 266 8.97 23.10 -12.72
N GLN A 267 10.01 22.31 -12.41
CA GLN A 267 10.28 21.04 -13.10
C GLN A 267 9.11 20.06 -12.91
N LEU A 268 8.59 19.95 -11.69
CA LEU A 268 7.46 19.11 -11.37
C LEU A 268 6.20 19.57 -12.11
N GLY A 269 5.86 20.88 -12.05
CA GLY A 269 4.72 21.48 -12.74
C GLY A 269 3.44 20.73 -12.46
N ILE A 270 3.14 20.48 -11.16
CA ILE A 270 2.15 19.48 -10.70
C ILE A 270 0.75 19.69 -11.25
N ASP A 271 0.35 20.95 -11.50
CA ASP A 271 -0.99 21.29 -12.00
C ASP A 271 -1.22 20.82 -13.44
N THR A 272 -0.16 20.72 -14.23
CA THR A 272 -0.21 20.31 -15.65
C THR A 272 0.46 18.96 -15.90
N LEU A 273 1.01 18.31 -14.85
CA LEU A 273 1.81 17.11 -14.99
C LEU A 273 1.06 15.95 -15.66
N GLU A 274 -0.20 15.74 -15.29
CA GLU A 274 -1.02 14.68 -15.89
C GLU A 274 -1.22 14.88 -17.39
N ASP A 275 -1.55 16.11 -17.81
CA ASP A 275 -1.77 16.41 -19.23
C ASP A 275 -0.46 16.31 -20.04
N ARG A 276 0.66 16.76 -19.47
CA ARG A 276 1.99 16.64 -20.09
C ARG A 276 2.37 15.17 -20.29
N LEU A 277 2.22 14.34 -19.26
CA LEU A 277 2.48 12.91 -19.33
C LEU A 277 1.59 12.21 -20.35
N ALA A 278 0.28 12.50 -20.35
CA ALA A 278 -0.67 11.92 -21.31
C ALA A 278 -0.30 12.29 -22.76
N ALA A 279 0.05 13.56 -23.01
CA ALA A 279 0.46 14.02 -24.33
C ALA A 279 1.77 13.36 -24.80
N GLU A 280 2.73 13.13 -23.89
CA GLU A 280 3.99 12.48 -24.25
C GLU A 280 3.82 10.99 -24.49
N PHE A 281 3.02 10.28 -23.68
CA PHE A 281 2.69 8.87 -23.92
C PHE A 281 2.01 8.67 -25.28
N GLN A 282 1.01 9.51 -25.60
CA GLN A 282 0.32 9.45 -26.90
C GLN A 282 1.25 9.77 -28.06
N ARG A 283 2.09 10.81 -27.96
CA ARG A 283 3.03 11.20 -29.02
C ARG A 283 4.04 10.11 -29.32
N ALA A 284 4.52 9.42 -28.27
CA ALA A 284 5.51 8.35 -28.41
C ALA A 284 4.87 6.99 -28.70
N ASP A 285 3.54 6.87 -28.67
CA ASP A 285 2.80 5.61 -28.68
C ASP A 285 3.34 4.62 -27.64
N ALA A 286 3.65 5.15 -26.45
CA ALA A 286 4.41 4.45 -25.40
C ALA A 286 3.48 3.72 -24.43
N VAL A 287 3.68 2.42 -24.32
CA VAL A 287 3.08 1.60 -23.26
C VAL A 287 3.74 1.92 -21.92
N MET A 288 2.94 2.11 -20.89
CA MET A 288 3.43 2.26 -19.52
C MET A 288 3.32 0.94 -18.77
N LEU A 289 4.43 0.54 -18.16
CA LEU A 289 4.52 -0.55 -17.20
C LEU A 289 4.60 0.07 -15.81
N PRO A 290 3.53 0.04 -14.99
CA PRO A 290 3.54 0.56 -13.63
C PRO A 290 4.43 -0.31 -12.72
N PRO A 291 4.65 0.06 -11.45
CA PRO A 291 5.32 -0.79 -10.48
C PRO A 291 4.77 -2.21 -10.49
N THR A 292 5.66 -3.20 -10.42
CA THR A 292 5.23 -4.59 -10.29
C THR A 292 4.58 -4.79 -8.92
N VAL A 293 3.38 -5.37 -8.89
CA VAL A 293 2.76 -5.85 -7.65
C VAL A 293 3.33 -7.24 -7.38
N VAL A 294 4.12 -7.35 -6.33
CA VAL A 294 4.79 -8.60 -5.97
C VAL A 294 4.13 -9.20 -4.74
N GLY A 295 3.77 -10.48 -4.82
CA GLY A 295 3.38 -11.29 -3.68
C GLY A 295 4.48 -12.27 -3.32
N ALA A 296 4.73 -12.43 -2.04
CA ALA A 296 5.54 -13.51 -1.51
C ALA A 296 4.80 -14.17 -0.34
N TRP A 297 4.88 -15.50 -0.24
CA TRP A 297 4.27 -16.25 0.86
C TRP A 297 5.16 -17.36 1.32
N GLY A 298 5.03 -17.72 2.60
CA GLY A 298 5.77 -18.81 3.20
C GLY A 298 5.04 -19.33 4.42
N ALA A 299 5.32 -20.57 4.81
CA ALA A 299 4.65 -21.27 5.89
C ALA A 299 5.48 -21.29 7.18
N VAL A 300 4.77 -21.30 8.30
CA VAL A 300 5.36 -21.63 9.62
C VAL A 300 5.40 -23.14 9.75
N THR A 301 6.57 -23.71 10.02
CA THR A 301 6.76 -25.15 10.25
C THR A 301 7.36 -25.38 11.63
N GLY A 302 7.08 -26.54 12.24
CA GLY A 302 7.80 -27.01 13.43
C GLY A 302 7.46 -26.33 14.77
N ARG A 303 6.24 -25.80 14.95
CA ARG A 303 5.73 -25.38 16.27
C ARG A 303 4.93 -26.48 16.96
#